data_2679ef3219e9979fde687af8de2ab3c7
#
_entry.id   2679ef3219e9979fde687af8de2ab3c7
#
_cell.length_a   1.000
_cell.length_b   1.000
_cell.length_c   1.000
_cell.angle_alpha   90.00
_cell.angle_beta   90.00
_cell.angle_gamma   90.00
#
_symmetry.space_group_name_H-M   'P 1'
#
loop_
_entity.id
_entity.type
_entity.pdbx_description
1 polymer ?
#
loop_
_entity_poly.entity_id
_entity_poly.type
_entity_poly.pdbx_seq_one_letter_code
_entity_poly.pdbx_strand_id
1 'polypeptide(L)'
;MQEAIRNHDFTFHLPVDGLLPGERAMQQALNKLGETIRQQMSQNEVESWERLTRVLTHEMMNATAPITSISQSLLGRDDVKSTPLEPGIQAIYDTSRHLNNFVVNYRKMSQLEKPVLADVLLRPLLDDICKSYPQLTWQVNADTGMRVRADAGMLRQVLMNLAKNAVEAQARSMVIQQMEDSSSHHQLVLYIGNDGLPIPAENRQSLFVPFFTTKRGGSGIGLSLSRRMMTQQGGLLELAEKPLSGCRVGFILTMLIPRQKQP
;
A
#
# COMPACT_ATOMS: atom_id res chain seq x y z
N MET A 1 -3.65 -31.58 -23.22
CA MET A 1 -3.70 -30.28 -23.95
C MET A 1 -5.12 -29.89 -24.36
N GLN A 2 -5.90 -30.69 -25.13
CA GLN A 2 -7.29 -30.32 -25.48
C GLN A 2 -8.20 -30.10 -24.25
N GLU A 3 -8.04 -30.91 -23.20
CA GLU A 3 -8.81 -30.83 -21.97
C GLU A 3 -8.42 -29.61 -21.11
N ALA A 4 -7.14 -29.27 -21.05
CA ALA A 4 -6.64 -28.08 -20.40
C ALA A 4 -7.14 -26.79 -21.09
N ILE A 5 -7.12 -26.74 -22.43
CA ILE A 5 -7.64 -25.61 -23.20
C ILE A 5 -9.15 -25.43 -22.96
N ARG A 6 -9.90 -26.56 -22.90
CA ARG A 6 -11.36 -26.56 -22.67
C ARG A 6 -11.73 -26.08 -21.25
N ASN A 7 -10.85 -26.35 -20.28
CA ASN A 7 -11.02 -25.93 -18.88
C ASN A 7 -10.35 -24.60 -18.55
N HIS A 8 -9.82 -23.85 -19.54
CA HIS A 8 -9.06 -22.60 -19.37
C HIS A 8 -7.85 -22.75 -18.43
N ASP A 9 -7.30 -23.98 -18.33
CA ASP A 9 -6.12 -24.27 -17.54
C ASP A 9 -4.87 -24.20 -18.45
N PHE A 10 -4.19 -23.08 -18.40
CA PHE A 10 -2.93 -22.83 -19.12
C PHE A 10 -1.71 -22.99 -18.20
N THR A 11 -1.83 -23.72 -17.08
CA THR A 11 -0.72 -23.97 -16.15
C THR A 11 0.25 -25.05 -16.61
N PHE A 12 -0.10 -25.81 -17.66
CA PHE A 12 0.76 -26.86 -18.18
C PHE A 12 2.03 -26.30 -18.81
N HIS A 13 3.15 -26.99 -18.56
CA HIS A 13 4.43 -26.77 -19.26
C HIS A 13 4.73 -28.03 -20.05
N LEU A 14 4.94 -27.87 -21.36
CA LEU A 14 5.36 -28.99 -22.20
C LEU A 14 6.87 -29.23 -22.03
N PRO A 15 7.31 -30.48 -21.79
CA PRO A 15 8.74 -30.78 -21.65
C PRO A 15 9.47 -30.49 -22.96
N VAL A 16 10.64 -29.87 -22.88
CA VAL A 16 11.45 -29.48 -24.05
C VAL A 16 12.73 -30.31 -24.20
N ASP A 17 12.99 -31.19 -23.23
CA ASP A 17 14.20 -32.01 -23.20
C ASP A 17 14.00 -33.30 -24.05
N GLY A 18 15.08 -33.72 -24.73
CA GLY A 18 15.09 -34.94 -25.53
C GLY A 18 14.42 -34.86 -26.91
N LEU A 19 14.02 -33.67 -27.37
CA LEU A 19 13.31 -33.44 -28.61
C LEU A 19 14.24 -33.02 -29.76
N LEU A 20 13.82 -33.29 -30.98
CA LEU A 20 14.46 -32.79 -32.20
C LEU A 20 14.36 -31.24 -32.25
N PRO A 21 15.28 -30.53 -32.93
CA PRO A 21 15.29 -29.07 -32.95
C PRO A 21 13.98 -28.42 -33.36
N GLY A 22 13.27 -28.96 -34.32
CA GLY A 22 11.96 -28.45 -34.78
C GLY A 22 10.84 -28.66 -33.77
N GLU A 23 10.80 -29.83 -33.13
CA GLU A 23 9.81 -30.17 -32.10
C GLU A 23 10.04 -29.30 -30.83
N ARG A 24 11.30 -29.09 -30.43
CA ARG A 24 11.68 -28.20 -29.32
C ARG A 24 11.21 -26.77 -29.56
N ALA A 25 11.44 -26.24 -30.78
CA ALA A 25 11.02 -24.89 -31.15
C ALA A 25 9.48 -24.74 -31.07
N MET A 26 8.74 -25.75 -31.52
CA MET A 26 7.28 -25.76 -31.46
C MET A 26 6.77 -25.83 -30.02
N GLN A 27 7.35 -26.67 -29.16
CA GLN A 27 6.94 -26.75 -27.75
C GLN A 27 7.31 -25.48 -26.98
N GLN A 28 8.45 -24.86 -27.25
CA GLN A 28 8.80 -23.55 -26.67
C GLN A 28 7.81 -22.47 -27.09
N ALA A 29 7.38 -22.45 -28.36
CA ALA A 29 6.38 -21.50 -28.85
C ALA A 29 5.02 -21.71 -28.17
N LEU A 30 4.60 -22.98 -27.96
CA LEU A 30 3.36 -23.31 -27.26
C LEU A 30 3.41 -22.93 -25.78
N ASN A 31 4.53 -23.17 -25.08
CA ASN A 31 4.71 -22.75 -23.70
C ASN A 31 4.65 -21.22 -23.59
N LYS A 32 5.34 -20.49 -24.47
CA LYS A 32 5.31 -19.03 -24.51
C LYS A 32 3.92 -18.49 -24.81
N LEU A 33 3.17 -19.13 -25.70
CA LEU A 33 1.76 -18.78 -25.97
C LEU A 33 0.89 -19.00 -24.74
N GLY A 34 1.04 -20.12 -24.03
CA GLY A 34 0.34 -20.40 -22.78
C GLY A 34 0.63 -19.36 -21.68
N GLU A 35 1.90 -18.94 -21.55
CA GLU A 35 2.28 -17.85 -20.64
C GLU A 35 1.64 -16.51 -21.03
N THR A 36 1.64 -16.17 -22.31
CA THR A 36 1.04 -14.93 -22.82
C THR A 36 -0.47 -14.92 -22.57
N ILE A 37 -1.17 -16.02 -22.83
CA ILE A 37 -2.61 -16.14 -22.59
C ILE A 37 -2.91 -15.99 -21.09
N ARG A 38 -2.16 -16.66 -20.22
CA ARG A 38 -2.31 -16.50 -18.74
C ARG A 38 -2.13 -15.05 -18.30
N GLN A 39 -1.10 -14.39 -18.79
CA GLN A 39 -0.86 -12.98 -18.47
C GLN A 39 -2.01 -12.09 -18.93
N GLN A 40 -2.53 -12.30 -20.15
CA GLN A 40 -3.67 -11.55 -20.66
C GLN A 40 -4.96 -11.82 -19.89
N MET A 41 -5.24 -13.08 -19.53
CA MET A 41 -6.41 -13.43 -18.71
C MET A 41 -6.34 -12.78 -17.33
N SER A 42 -5.20 -12.90 -16.66
CA SER A 42 -4.99 -12.24 -15.35
C SER A 42 -5.10 -10.72 -15.43
N GLN A 43 -4.59 -10.10 -16.49
CA GLN A 43 -4.74 -8.66 -16.72
C GLN A 43 -6.20 -8.27 -16.96
N ASN A 44 -6.93 -9.02 -17.79
CA ASN A 44 -8.34 -8.77 -18.05
C ASN A 44 -9.22 -8.92 -16.79
N GLU A 45 -8.93 -9.91 -15.94
CA GLU A 45 -9.62 -10.06 -14.66
C GLU A 45 -9.36 -8.88 -13.74
N VAL A 46 -8.11 -8.44 -13.63
CA VAL A 46 -7.75 -7.27 -12.82
C VAL A 46 -8.44 -6.01 -13.35
N GLU A 47 -8.41 -5.77 -14.67
CA GLU A 47 -9.07 -4.61 -15.29
C GLU A 47 -10.59 -4.65 -15.10
N SER A 48 -11.20 -5.82 -15.20
CA SER A 48 -12.64 -6.00 -14.97
C SER A 48 -13.00 -5.73 -13.52
N TRP A 49 -12.19 -6.21 -12.56
CA TRP A 49 -12.34 -5.91 -11.15
C TRP A 49 -12.17 -4.41 -10.84
N GLU A 50 -11.18 -3.77 -11.45
CA GLU A 50 -10.97 -2.33 -11.28
C GLU A 50 -12.15 -1.51 -11.82
N ARG A 51 -12.69 -1.92 -12.97
CA ARG A 51 -13.88 -1.28 -13.56
C ARG A 51 -15.12 -1.46 -12.68
N LEU A 52 -15.40 -2.69 -12.23
CA LEU A 52 -16.50 -2.98 -11.32
C LEU A 52 -16.37 -2.19 -10.02
N THR A 53 -15.19 -2.18 -9.43
CA THR A 53 -14.90 -1.42 -8.21
C THR A 53 -15.15 0.07 -8.41
N ARG A 54 -14.75 0.63 -9.56
CA ARG A 54 -14.97 2.05 -9.88
C ARG A 54 -16.46 2.38 -9.96
N VAL A 55 -17.26 1.54 -10.63
CA VAL A 55 -18.70 1.73 -10.75
C VAL A 55 -19.36 1.60 -9.38
N LEU A 56 -19.07 0.52 -8.64
CA LEU A 56 -19.66 0.30 -7.32
C LEU A 56 -19.33 1.43 -6.35
N THR A 57 -18.08 1.89 -6.31
CA THR A 57 -17.70 3.01 -5.42
C THR A 57 -18.40 4.30 -5.79
N HIS A 58 -18.57 4.57 -7.09
CA HIS A 58 -19.31 5.77 -7.55
C HIS A 58 -20.79 5.70 -7.14
N GLU A 59 -21.45 4.58 -7.38
CA GLU A 59 -22.86 4.38 -7.00
C GLU A 59 -23.07 4.43 -5.48
N MET A 60 -22.15 3.83 -4.70
CA MET A 60 -22.19 3.91 -3.24
C MET A 60 -22.03 5.35 -2.74
N MET A 61 -21.10 6.12 -3.32
CA MET A 61 -20.93 7.54 -2.96
C MET A 61 -22.18 8.34 -3.31
N ASN A 62 -22.77 8.11 -4.48
CA ASN A 62 -24.00 8.78 -4.91
C ASN A 62 -25.19 8.47 -4.00
N ALA A 63 -25.26 7.24 -3.49
CA ALA A 63 -26.32 6.83 -2.56
C ALA A 63 -26.13 7.38 -1.14
N THR A 64 -24.87 7.47 -0.68
CA THR A 64 -24.59 7.87 0.72
C THR A 64 -24.43 9.37 0.92
N ALA A 65 -24.02 10.11 -0.12
CA ALA A 65 -23.83 11.57 -0.02
C ALA A 65 -25.13 12.32 0.35
N PRO A 66 -26.31 12.03 -0.25
CA PRO A 66 -27.57 12.64 0.16
C PRO A 66 -27.94 12.31 1.61
N ILE A 67 -27.73 11.07 2.06
CA ILE A 67 -28.03 10.64 3.43
C ILE A 67 -27.18 11.44 4.42
N THR A 68 -25.89 11.60 4.14
CA THR A 68 -24.97 12.41 4.97
C THR A 68 -25.42 13.87 5.00
N SER A 69 -25.77 14.46 3.85
CA SER A 69 -26.18 15.86 3.74
C SER A 69 -27.50 16.14 4.46
N ILE A 70 -28.50 15.26 4.29
CA ILE A 70 -29.80 15.39 4.94
C ILE A 70 -29.64 15.24 6.45
N SER A 71 -28.93 14.22 6.91
CA SER A 71 -28.71 13.99 8.36
C SER A 71 -27.98 15.17 8.99
N GLN A 72 -26.95 15.73 8.31
CA GLN A 72 -26.22 16.90 8.76
C GLN A 72 -27.12 18.15 8.84
N SER A 73 -27.98 18.35 7.83
CA SER A 73 -28.93 19.45 7.81
C SER A 73 -29.94 19.35 8.95
N LEU A 74 -30.48 18.15 9.22
CA LEU A 74 -31.39 17.91 10.33
C LEU A 74 -30.76 18.17 11.69
N LEU A 75 -29.52 17.73 11.90
CA LEU A 75 -28.75 17.99 13.14
C LEU A 75 -28.48 19.49 13.37
N GLY A 76 -28.44 20.29 12.30
CA GLY A 76 -28.31 21.75 12.40
C GLY A 76 -29.57 22.49 12.84
N ARG A 77 -30.74 21.84 12.81
CA ARG A 77 -32.04 22.47 13.13
C ARG A 77 -32.29 22.54 14.63
N ASP A 78 -32.79 23.66 15.09
CA ASP A 78 -33.07 23.88 16.51
C ASP A 78 -34.28 23.04 17.01
N ASP A 79 -35.22 22.67 16.11
CA ASP A 79 -36.37 21.80 16.43
C ASP A 79 -35.97 20.30 16.51
N VAL A 80 -34.75 19.93 16.19
CA VAL A 80 -34.21 18.58 16.34
C VAL A 80 -33.30 18.48 17.56
N LYS A 81 -32.54 19.52 17.85
CA LYS A 81 -31.61 19.58 18.99
C LYS A 81 -32.30 19.31 20.31
N SER A 82 -31.68 18.49 21.15
CA SER A 82 -32.22 18.11 22.46
C SER A 82 -33.54 17.34 22.44
N THR A 83 -33.95 16.83 21.26
CA THR A 83 -35.12 15.94 21.15
C THR A 83 -34.71 14.47 21.18
N PRO A 84 -35.64 13.53 21.47
CA PRO A 84 -35.37 12.10 21.38
C PRO A 84 -34.94 11.62 19.96
N LEU A 85 -35.10 12.44 18.92
CA LEU A 85 -34.72 12.11 17.55
C LEU A 85 -33.23 12.39 17.26
N GLU A 86 -32.62 13.33 17.97
CA GLU A 86 -31.23 13.75 17.75
C GLU A 86 -30.24 12.58 17.78
N PRO A 87 -30.23 11.65 18.76
CA PRO A 87 -29.31 10.53 18.77
C PRO A 87 -29.47 9.59 17.57
N GLY A 88 -30.73 9.39 17.10
CA GLY A 88 -31.00 8.56 15.93
C GLY A 88 -30.45 9.21 14.63
N ILE A 89 -30.68 10.51 14.45
CA ILE A 89 -30.16 11.25 13.29
C ILE A 89 -28.61 11.30 13.34
N GLN A 90 -28.02 11.48 14.53
CA GLN A 90 -26.57 11.44 14.71
C GLN A 90 -25.99 10.07 14.31
N ALA A 91 -26.64 8.98 14.69
CA ALA A 91 -26.21 7.62 14.30
C ALA A 91 -26.27 7.43 12.77
N ILE A 92 -27.31 7.92 12.11
CA ILE A 92 -27.43 7.88 10.64
C ILE A 92 -26.31 8.69 9.98
N TYR A 93 -26.04 9.90 10.47
CA TYR A 93 -24.95 10.75 9.98
C TYR A 93 -23.58 10.07 10.12
N ASP A 94 -23.28 9.54 11.30
CA ASP A 94 -22.00 8.90 11.58
C ASP A 94 -21.81 7.62 10.73
N THR A 95 -22.86 6.80 10.59
CA THR A 95 -22.83 5.60 9.76
C THR A 95 -22.61 5.95 8.29
N SER A 96 -23.32 6.96 7.78
CA SER A 96 -23.16 7.43 6.40
C SER A 96 -21.76 7.99 6.14
N ARG A 97 -21.21 8.77 7.08
CA ARG A 97 -19.81 9.24 7.01
C ARG A 97 -18.80 8.08 7.02
N HIS A 98 -19.02 7.08 7.86
CA HIS A 98 -18.16 5.90 7.91
C HIS A 98 -18.19 5.16 6.58
N LEU A 99 -19.36 4.97 5.97
CA LEU A 99 -19.50 4.32 4.67
C LEU A 99 -18.82 5.12 3.55
N ASN A 100 -19.00 6.44 3.51
CA ASN A 100 -18.31 7.31 2.56
C ASN A 100 -16.78 7.18 2.69
N ASN A 101 -16.24 7.23 3.90
CA ASN A 101 -14.81 7.07 4.16
C ASN A 101 -14.31 5.68 3.71
N PHE A 102 -15.09 4.64 3.97
CA PHE A 102 -14.78 3.28 3.53
C PHE A 102 -14.68 3.21 2.00
N VAL A 103 -15.67 3.75 1.28
CA VAL A 103 -15.71 3.77 -0.19
C VAL A 103 -14.54 4.54 -0.79
N VAL A 104 -14.24 5.74 -0.27
CA VAL A 104 -13.08 6.54 -0.71
C VAL A 104 -11.76 5.77 -0.51
N ASN A 105 -11.64 5.11 0.63
CA ASN A 105 -10.46 4.35 0.98
C ASN A 105 -10.30 3.07 0.14
N TYR A 106 -11.40 2.38 -0.12
CA TYR A 106 -11.44 1.23 -1.01
C TYR A 106 -11.03 1.61 -2.44
N ARG A 107 -11.53 2.75 -2.93
CA ARG A 107 -11.13 3.30 -4.23
C ARG A 107 -9.63 3.59 -4.30
N LYS A 108 -9.06 4.26 -3.29
CA LYS A 108 -7.60 4.53 -3.23
C LYS A 108 -6.78 3.25 -3.29
N MET A 109 -7.25 2.19 -2.66
CA MET A 109 -6.56 0.91 -2.65
C MET A 109 -6.71 0.17 -3.97
N SER A 110 -7.89 0.22 -4.60
CA SER A 110 -8.20 -0.47 -5.84
C SER A 110 -7.59 0.21 -7.08
N GLN A 111 -7.45 1.54 -7.07
CA GLN A 111 -7.02 2.37 -8.21
C GLN A 111 -5.61 2.95 -8.02
N LEU A 112 -4.68 2.15 -7.53
CA LEU A 112 -3.27 2.56 -7.50
C LEU A 112 -2.75 2.64 -8.94
N GLU A 113 -2.31 3.83 -9.33
CA GLU A 113 -1.66 4.05 -10.63
C GLU A 113 -0.37 3.23 -10.74
N LYS A 114 0.02 2.92 -11.98
CA LYS A 114 1.32 2.25 -12.21
C LYS A 114 2.44 3.20 -11.80
N PRO A 115 3.46 2.73 -11.05
CA PRO A 115 4.55 3.60 -10.60
C PRO A 115 5.37 4.12 -11.78
N VAL A 116 5.71 5.39 -11.74
CA VAL A 116 6.67 6.01 -12.67
C VAL A 116 8.05 5.96 -12.03
N LEU A 117 8.79 4.87 -12.29
CA LEU A 117 10.08 4.63 -11.67
C LEU A 117 11.17 5.56 -12.22
N ALA A 118 11.78 6.33 -11.34
CA ALA A 118 12.92 7.21 -11.62
C ALA A 118 14.05 6.99 -10.60
N ASP A 119 15.23 7.54 -10.87
CA ASP A 119 16.34 7.55 -9.93
C ASP A 119 16.14 8.70 -8.93
N VAL A 120 15.62 8.37 -7.76
CA VAL A 120 15.27 9.33 -6.70
C VAL A 120 16.43 9.46 -5.72
N LEU A 121 16.88 10.71 -5.50
CA LEU A 121 17.79 11.03 -4.40
C LEU A 121 17.02 11.05 -3.09
N LEU A 122 17.40 10.20 -2.12
CA LEU A 122 16.62 10.00 -0.89
C LEU A 122 16.71 11.21 0.05
N ARG A 123 17.88 11.82 0.19
CA ARG A 123 18.09 12.86 1.19
C ARG A 123 17.12 14.03 1.09
N PRO A 124 16.88 14.67 -0.08
CA PRO A 124 15.91 15.74 -0.20
C PRO A 124 14.48 15.31 0.16
N LEU A 125 14.10 14.08 -0.22
CA LEU A 125 12.79 13.53 0.10
C LEU A 125 12.61 13.36 1.61
N LEU A 126 13.62 12.83 2.31
CA LEU A 126 13.61 12.67 3.76
C LEU A 126 13.57 14.03 4.47
N ASP A 127 14.37 15.00 4.02
CA ASP A 127 14.41 16.35 4.60
C ASP A 127 13.04 17.05 4.50
N ASP A 128 12.32 16.87 3.38
CA ASP A 128 10.96 17.40 3.20
C ASP A 128 9.94 16.76 4.15
N ILE A 129 10.09 15.47 4.42
CA ILE A 129 9.22 14.76 5.35
C ILE A 129 9.51 15.20 6.79
N CYS A 130 10.78 15.34 7.15
CA CYS A 130 11.17 15.86 8.46
C CYS A 130 10.57 17.26 8.71
N LYS A 131 10.57 18.14 7.70
CA LYS A 131 9.94 19.47 7.78
C LYS A 131 8.42 19.40 7.92
N SER A 132 7.78 18.38 7.33
CA SER A 132 6.32 18.20 7.39
C SER A 132 5.82 17.74 8.77
N TYR A 133 6.71 17.20 9.61
CA TYR A 133 6.39 16.73 10.96
C TYR A 133 7.36 17.33 12.00
N PRO A 134 7.31 18.65 12.23
CA PRO A 134 8.25 19.36 13.13
C PRO A 134 8.10 18.96 14.60
N GLN A 135 6.98 18.32 14.97
CA GLN A 135 6.73 17.80 16.32
C GLN A 135 7.53 16.53 16.64
N LEU A 136 8.18 15.91 15.64
CA LEU A 136 9.03 14.74 15.83
C LEU A 136 10.50 15.14 15.81
N THR A 137 11.29 14.60 16.73
CA THR A 137 12.76 14.66 16.69
C THR A 137 13.27 13.59 15.72
N TRP A 138 13.95 14.01 14.66
CA TRP A 138 14.41 13.11 13.61
C TRP A 138 15.89 12.76 13.75
N GLN A 139 16.21 11.47 13.60
CA GLN A 139 17.57 10.96 13.44
C GLN A 139 17.66 10.28 12.08
N VAL A 140 18.36 10.89 11.12
CA VAL A 140 18.49 10.38 9.75
C VAL A 140 19.93 9.98 9.50
N ASN A 141 20.20 8.67 9.61
CA ASN A 141 21.48 8.02 9.40
C ASN A 141 21.49 7.28 8.06
N ALA A 142 21.43 8.04 6.97
CA ALA A 142 21.47 7.55 5.60
C ALA A 142 22.47 8.40 4.80
N ASP A 143 23.15 7.77 3.85
CA ASP A 143 24.08 8.45 2.97
C ASP A 143 23.38 9.54 2.16
N THR A 144 24.01 10.72 2.10
CA THR A 144 23.46 11.90 1.40
C THR A 144 23.39 11.74 -0.11
N GLY A 145 24.26 10.92 -0.69
CA GLY A 145 24.31 10.62 -2.14
C GLY A 145 23.40 9.48 -2.58
N MET A 146 22.72 8.84 -1.65
CA MET A 146 21.97 7.64 -1.91
C MET A 146 20.79 7.84 -2.87
N ARG A 147 20.73 6.96 -3.89
CA ARG A 147 19.66 6.93 -4.90
C ARG A 147 18.94 5.60 -4.87
N VAL A 148 17.64 5.63 -5.12
CA VAL A 148 16.79 4.46 -5.28
C VAL A 148 16.01 4.55 -6.58
N ARG A 149 15.67 3.41 -7.14
CA ARG A 149 14.79 3.30 -8.31
C ARG A 149 13.35 3.22 -7.82
N ALA A 150 12.66 4.34 -7.80
CA ALA A 150 11.33 4.44 -7.19
C ALA A 150 10.46 5.51 -7.88
N ASP A 151 9.15 5.45 -7.61
CA ASP A 151 8.24 6.58 -7.81
C ASP A 151 8.31 7.50 -6.58
N ALA A 152 8.79 8.73 -6.79
CA ALA A 152 9.02 9.68 -5.70
C ALA A 152 7.73 10.05 -4.95
N GLY A 153 6.58 10.11 -5.66
CA GLY A 153 5.27 10.42 -5.06
C GLY A 153 4.79 9.29 -4.16
N MET A 154 4.86 8.05 -4.64
CA MET A 154 4.49 6.87 -3.85
C MET A 154 5.41 6.69 -2.65
N LEU A 155 6.73 6.85 -2.84
CA LEU A 155 7.69 6.73 -1.75
C LEU A 155 7.45 7.81 -0.68
N ARG A 156 7.20 9.06 -1.10
CA ARG A 156 6.81 10.16 -0.18
C ARG A 156 5.56 9.77 0.61
N GLN A 157 4.54 9.23 -0.04
CA GLN A 157 3.29 8.85 0.62
C GLN A 157 3.49 7.73 1.63
N VAL A 158 4.33 6.73 1.34
CA VAL A 158 4.70 5.66 2.27
C VAL A 158 5.35 6.24 3.52
N LEU A 159 6.38 7.08 3.36
CA LEU A 159 7.12 7.67 4.46
C LEU A 159 6.24 8.62 5.30
N MET A 160 5.41 9.45 4.66
CA MET A 160 4.44 10.30 5.37
C MET A 160 3.42 9.48 6.16
N ASN A 161 2.96 8.35 5.63
CA ASN A 161 2.05 7.47 6.36
C ASN A 161 2.71 6.86 7.60
N LEU A 162 4.00 6.46 7.53
CA LEU A 162 4.75 5.97 8.68
C LEU A 162 4.94 7.07 9.72
N ALA A 163 5.30 8.30 9.31
CA ALA A 163 5.43 9.45 10.19
C ALA A 163 4.10 9.81 10.86
N LYS A 164 3.01 9.84 10.10
CA LYS A 164 1.66 10.05 10.65
C LYS A 164 1.30 9.00 11.70
N ASN A 165 1.57 7.72 11.40
CA ASN A 165 1.31 6.63 12.34
C ASN A 165 2.13 6.77 13.63
N ALA A 166 3.38 7.25 13.56
CA ALA A 166 4.21 7.52 14.72
C ALA A 166 3.62 8.65 15.58
N VAL A 167 3.21 9.76 14.98
CA VAL A 167 2.54 10.87 15.69
C VAL A 167 1.26 10.39 16.38
N GLU A 168 0.43 9.64 15.67
CA GLU A 168 -0.81 9.08 16.23
C GLU A 168 -0.55 8.06 17.35
N ALA A 169 0.62 7.39 17.34
CA ALA A 169 1.09 6.53 18.43
C ALA A 169 1.82 7.31 19.53
N GLN A 170 1.72 8.65 19.56
CA GLN A 170 2.35 9.52 20.55
C GLN A 170 3.88 9.44 20.57
N ALA A 171 4.51 9.14 19.43
CA ALA A 171 5.96 9.18 19.31
C ALA A 171 6.48 10.62 19.45
N ARG A 172 7.66 10.75 20.02
CA ARG A 172 8.42 11.98 20.11
C ARG A 172 9.62 11.98 19.17
N SER A 173 10.11 10.79 18.81
CA SER A 173 11.26 10.62 17.94
C SER A 173 11.02 9.60 16.84
N MET A 174 11.65 9.84 15.68
CA MET A 174 11.76 8.90 14.58
C MET A 174 13.21 8.74 14.16
N VAL A 175 13.57 7.49 13.87
CA VAL A 175 14.89 7.11 13.37
C VAL A 175 14.73 6.55 11.96
N ILE A 176 15.53 7.05 11.02
CA ILE A 176 15.70 6.45 9.69
C ILE A 176 17.16 6.05 9.59
N GLN A 177 17.40 4.77 9.47
CA GLN A 177 18.75 4.21 9.43
C GLN A 177 18.90 3.30 8.22
N GLN A 178 19.96 3.53 7.46
CA GLN A 178 20.39 2.58 6.44
C GLN A 178 20.95 1.34 7.12
N MET A 179 20.47 0.18 6.65
CA MET A 179 20.96 -1.13 7.10
C MET A 179 21.89 -1.70 6.02
N GLU A 180 22.96 -2.35 6.46
CA GLU A 180 23.79 -3.12 5.55
C GLU A 180 23.07 -4.43 5.20
N ASP A 181 22.79 -4.65 3.92
CA ASP A 181 22.30 -5.93 3.44
C ASP A 181 23.46 -6.70 2.82
N SER A 182 23.91 -7.71 3.54
CA SER A 182 24.99 -8.61 3.10
C SER A 182 24.53 -9.57 1.99
N SER A 183 23.23 -9.67 1.71
CA SER A 183 22.66 -10.69 0.85
C SER A 183 22.39 -10.22 -0.59
N SER A 184 22.25 -8.93 -0.86
CA SER A 184 22.01 -8.45 -2.22
C SER A 184 22.62 -7.07 -2.50
N HIS A 185 23.51 -7.02 -3.50
CA HIS A 185 24.17 -5.78 -3.96
C HIS A 185 23.24 -4.83 -4.74
N HIS A 186 21.95 -5.16 -4.89
CA HIS A 186 21.01 -4.43 -5.73
C HIS A 186 19.84 -3.82 -4.95
N GLN A 187 19.85 -3.96 -3.64
CA GLN A 187 18.76 -3.45 -2.78
C GLN A 187 19.32 -2.54 -1.68
N LEU A 188 18.55 -1.49 -1.40
CA LEU A 188 18.73 -0.65 -0.25
C LEU A 188 17.73 -1.05 0.81
N VAL A 189 18.17 -1.22 2.04
CA VAL A 189 17.33 -1.49 3.19
C VAL A 189 17.37 -0.29 4.13
N LEU A 190 16.22 0.30 4.40
CA LEU A 190 16.06 1.33 5.42
C LEU A 190 15.27 0.76 6.60
N TYR A 191 15.78 0.95 7.79
CA TYR A 191 15.02 0.83 9.02
C TYR A 191 14.36 2.16 9.34
N ILE A 192 13.05 2.15 9.64
CA ILE A 192 12.29 3.33 10.03
C ILE A 192 11.60 3.01 11.36
N GLY A 193 12.07 3.62 12.43
CA GLY A 193 11.58 3.36 13.77
C GLY A 193 11.06 4.58 14.48
N ASN A 194 10.27 4.37 15.54
CA ASN A 194 9.77 5.41 16.44
C ASN A 194 9.65 4.89 17.86
N ASP A 195 9.59 5.82 18.83
CA ASP A 195 9.46 5.56 20.26
C ASP A 195 8.00 5.59 20.78
N GLY A 196 7.02 5.62 19.88
CA GLY A 196 5.60 5.66 20.22
C GLY A 196 5.08 4.39 20.89
N LEU A 197 3.77 4.33 21.14
CA LEU A 197 3.12 3.17 21.74
C LEU A 197 3.42 1.90 20.92
N PRO A 198 3.85 0.81 21.57
CA PRO A 198 4.19 -0.44 20.88
C PRO A 198 2.95 -1.08 20.25
N ILE A 199 3.16 -1.82 19.17
CA ILE A 199 2.10 -2.60 18.52
C ILE A 199 1.89 -3.89 19.34
N PRO A 200 0.67 -4.12 19.86
CA PRO A 200 0.35 -5.37 20.57
C PRO A 200 0.64 -6.61 19.72
N ALA A 201 1.08 -7.70 20.36
CA ALA A 201 1.49 -8.91 19.66
C ALA A 201 0.37 -9.50 18.79
N GLU A 202 -0.86 -9.48 19.30
CA GLU A 202 -2.07 -9.95 18.61
C GLU A 202 -2.38 -9.18 17.32
N ASN A 203 -1.94 -7.93 17.24
CA ASN A 203 -2.23 -7.06 16.08
C ASN A 203 -1.15 -7.12 14.98
N ARG A 204 0.03 -7.69 15.27
CA ARG A 204 1.17 -7.69 14.34
C ARG A 204 0.87 -8.39 13.01
N GLN A 205 0.18 -9.51 13.04
CA GLN A 205 -0.17 -10.27 11.83
C GLN A 205 -1.22 -9.55 10.98
N SER A 206 -2.10 -8.77 11.60
CA SER A 206 -3.17 -8.05 10.91
C SER A 206 -2.80 -6.64 10.48
N LEU A 207 -1.58 -6.17 10.80
CA LEU A 207 -1.15 -4.78 10.60
C LEU A 207 -1.24 -4.29 9.15
N PHE A 208 -1.00 -5.19 8.20
CA PHE A 208 -1.07 -4.92 6.76
C PHE A 208 -2.37 -5.41 6.11
N VAL A 209 -3.32 -5.94 6.90
CA VAL A 209 -4.64 -6.31 6.39
C VAL A 209 -5.44 -5.02 6.13
N PRO A 210 -6.01 -4.86 4.94
CA PRO A 210 -6.84 -3.69 4.63
C PRO A 210 -7.99 -3.54 5.62
N PHE A 211 -8.29 -2.29 6.00
CA PHE A 211 -9.34 -1.90 6.95
C PHE A 211 -9.12 -2.31 8.41
N PHE A 212 -8.04 -3.01 8.71
CA PHE A 212 -7.67 -3.30 10.09
C PHE A 212 -7.17 -2.03 10.77
N THR A 213 -7.80 -1.65 11.88
CA THR A 213 -7.40 -0.51 12.70
C THR A 213 -7.82 -0.68 14.15
N THR A 214 -6.98 -0.27 15.06
CA THR A 214 -7.29 -0.16 16.51
C THR A 214 -7.64 1.28 16.91
N LYS A 215 -7.60 2.22 15.96
CA LYS A 215 -7.82 3.66 16.21
C LYS A 215 -9.27 4.03 15.95
N ARG A 216 -9.88 4.82 16.85
CA ARG A 216 -11.19 5.41 16.62
C ARG A 216 -11.12 6.38 15.43
N GLY A 217 -11.88 6.10 14.36
CA GLY A 217 -11.89 6.91 13.14
C GLY A 217 -10.71 6.69 12.18
N GLY A 218 -9.83 5.73 12.46
CA GLY A 218 -8.79 5.30 11.53
C GLY A 218 -9.38 4.55 10.33
N SER A 219 -8.87 4.78 9.13
CA SER A 219 -9.34 4.09 7.91
C SER A 219 -8.83 2.64 7.80
N GLY A 220 -7.77 2.28 8.53
CA GLY A 220 -7.13 0.96 8.46
C GLY A 220 -6.47 0.61 7.11
N ILE A 221 -6.30 1.57 6.19
CA ILE A 221 -5.71 1.30 4.89
C ILE A 221 -4.27 1.80 4.74
N GLY A 222 -3.80 2.66 5.62
CA GLY A 222 -2.51 3.35 5.46
C GLY A 222 -1.36 2.37 5.22
N LEU A 223 -1.17 1.40 6.11
CA LEU A 223 -0.07 0.44 6.02
C LEU A 223 -0.25 -0.57 4.88
N SER A 224 -1.47 -1.07 4.65
CA SER A 224 -1.76 -1.97 3.53
C SER A 224 -1.52 -1.29 2.17
N LEU A 225 -1.92 -0.02 2.03
CA LEU A 225 -1.66 0.80 0.86
C LEU A 225 -0.16 1.07 0.68
N SER A 226 0.54 1.42 1.75
CA SER A 226 2.00 1.62 1.74
C SER A 226 2.74 0.37 1.30
N ARG A 227 2.36 -0.80 1.82
CA ARG A 227 2.94 -2.09 1.41
C ARG A 227 2.70 -2.36 -0.07
N ARG A 228 1.48 -2.12 -0.56
CA ARG A 228 1.13 -2.29 -1.98
C ARG A 228 1.93 -1.34 -2.88
N MET A 229 2.08 -0.06 -2.50
CA MET A 229 2.92 0.91 -3.22
C MET A 229 4.37 0.44 -3.31
N MET A 230 4.93 -0.09 -2.22
CA MET A 230 6.28 -0.61 -2.22
C MET A 230 6.41 -1.84 -3.13
N THR A 231 5.48 -2.80 -3.04
CA THR A 231 5.49 -4.02 -3.87
C THR A 231 5.38 -3.69 -5.36
N GLN A 232 4.55 -2.72 -5.75
CA GLN A 232 4.43 -2.31 -7.16
C GLN A 232 5.72 -1.70 -7.72
N GLN A 233 6.57 -1.14 -6.86
CA GLN A 233 7.87 -0.58 -7.22
C GLN A 233 9.02 -1.61 -7.15
N GLY A 234 8.70 -2.89 -6.90
CA GLY A 234 9.69 -3.96 -6.71
C GLY A 234 10.39 -3.90 -5.35
N GLY A 235 9.86 -3.14 -4.40
CA GLY A 235 10.32 -3.04 -3.03
C GLY A 235 9.41 -3.81 -2.06
N LEU A 236 9.69 -3.66 -0.76
CA LEU A 236 8.95 -4.32 0.31
C LEU A 236 8.81 -3.40 1.52
N LEU A 237 7.70 -3.51 2.25
CA LEU A 237 7.49 -2.88 3.55
C LEU A 237 7.06 -3.94 4.56
N GLU A 238 7.83 -4.10 5.63
CA GLU A 238 7.59 -5.09 6.68
C GLU A 238 7.72 -4.49 8.07
N LEU A 239 7.09 -5.13 9.06
CA LEU A 239 7.32 -4.83 10.45
C LEU A 239 8.65 -5.46 10.89
N ALA A 240 9.53 -4.71 11.51
CA ALA A 240 10.76 -5.25 12.08
C ALA A 240 10.42 -6.23 13.22
N GLU A 241 11.07 -7.38 13.23
CA GLU A 241 10.88 -8.37 14.31
C GLU A 241 11.28 -7.79 15.66
N LYS A 242 12.41 -7.08 15.69
CA LYS A 242 12.92 -6.38 16.88
C LYS A 242 13.21 -4.93 16.53
N PRO A 243 12.63 -3.98 17.28
CA PRO A 243 12.99 -2.57 17.13
C PRO A 243 14.46 -2.32 17.51
N LEU A 244 15.09 -1.34 16.85
CA LEU A 244 16.41 -0.85 17.25
C LEU A 244 16.36 -0.16 18.62
N SER A 245 17.53 -0.04 19.26
CA SER A 245 17.67 0.64 20.55
C SER A 245 17.08 2.07 20.48
N GLY A 246 16.26 2.42 21.45
CA GLY A 246 15.55 3.70 21.49
C GLY A 246 14.21 3.73 20.74
N CYS A 247 13.92 2.71 19.93
CA CYS A 247 12.63 2.56 19.25
C CYS A 247 11.75 1.50 19.93
N ARG A 248 10.43 1.66 19.82
CA ARG A 248 9.43 0.67 20.27
C ARG A 248 8.71 0.02 19.10
N VAL A 249 8.69 0.70 17.95
CA VAL A 249 8.12 0.22 16.68
C VAL A 249 9.17 0.44 15.61
N GLY A 250 9.34 -0.52 14.70
CA GLY A 250 10.22 -0.41 13.55
C GLY A 250 9.62 -1.04 12.32
N PHE A 251 9.90 -0.45 11.18
CA PHE A 251 9.54 -0.96 9.85
C PHE A 251 10.82 -1.12 9.03
N ILE A 252 10.86 -2.14 8.20
CA ILE A 252 11.90 -2.38 7.19
C ILE A 252 11.35 -2.02 5.84
N LEU A 253 12.03 -1.10 5.16
CA LEU A 253 11.72 -0.67 3.82
C LEU A 253 12.83 -1.10 2.88
N THR A 254 12.53 -2.02 1.96
CA THR A 254 13.48 -2.50 0.96
C THR A 254 13.16 -1.86 -0.39
N MET A 255 14.18 -1.34 -1.07
CA MET A 255 14.05 -0.63 -2.34
C MET A 255 15.13 -1.06 -3.33
N LEU A 256 14.85 -0.96 -4.62
CA LEU A 256 15.84 -1.23 -5.66
C LEU A 256 16.84 -0.07 -5.77
N ILE A 257 18.11 -0.40 -5.95
CA ILE A 257 19.15 0.58 -6.30
C ILE A 257 19.17 0.76 -7.83
N PRO A 258 19.40 1.99 -8.35
CA PRO A 258 19.60 2.20 -9.78
C PRO A 258 20.72 1.32 -10.31
N ARG A 259 20.51 0.67 -11.46
CA ARG A 259 21.60 -0.02 -12.14
C ARG A 259 22.66 1.00 -12.51
N GLN A 260 23.88 0.82 -12.03
CA GLN A 260 25.01 1.59 -12.55
C GLN A 260 25.07 1.32 -14.06
N LYS A 261 24.98 2.38 -14.85
CA LYS A 261 25.35 2.27 -16.27
C LYS A 261 26.82 1.88 -16.27
N GLN A 262 27.12 0.66 -16.67
CA GLN A 262 28.50 0.32 -17.03
C GLN A 262 28.93 1.28 -18.15
N PRO A 263 30.12 1.87 -18.02
CA PRO A 263 30.68 2.79 -19.01
C PRO A 263 30.86 2.14 -20.39
#